data_81bbe9b711b6a2f18c9e20380fcdfce9
#
_entry.id   81bbe9b711b6a2f18c9e20380fcdfce9
#
_cell.length_a   1.000
_cell.length_b   1.000
_cell.length_c   1.000
_cell.angle_alpha   90.00
_cell.angle_beta   90.00
_cell.angle_gamma   90.00
#
_symmetry.space_group_name_H-M   'P 1'
#
loop_
_entity.id
_entity.type
_entity.pdbx_description
1 polymer ?
#
loop_
_entity_poly.entity_id
_entity_poly.type
_entity_poly.pdbx_seq_one_letter_code
_entity_poly.pdbx_strand_id
1 'polypeptide(L)'
;MLSGYFFSSAYVSEHPLDPIFHPRAVAVIGVRSSPSASMMGSFYQSILEAGYASIGDVYPVNPKIDEINGATCYPTLLDTPDPVDHVISQVPASAVPELVDQCVAKKVRSIHFFTAGFSETGDENMAAVERSMIDKLRKANIRAIGPNCMGLYVPSSRLAFMSGFPME
;
A
#
# COMPACT_ATOMS: atom_id res chain seq x y z
N MET A 1 12.48 -13.05 38.72
CA MET A 1 11.11 -12.60 38.32
C MET A 1 11.25 -11.27 37.60
N LEU A 2 11.35 -11.28 36.29
CA LEU A 2 11.35 -10.08 35.47
C LEU A 2 9.99 -10.01 34.76
N SER A 3 9.18 -9.06 35.22
CA SER A 3 7.85 -8.79 34.71
C SER A 3 7.93 -8.28 33.28
N GLY A 4 7.34 -9.04 32.36
CA GLY A 4 7.23 -8.64 30.96
C GLY A 4 6.31 -7.44 30.83
N TYR A 5 6.82 -6.36 30.32
CA TYR A 5 6.00 -5.23 29.87
C TYR A 5 5.33 -5.60 28.55
N PHE A 6 4.09 -6.05 28.65
CA PHE A 6 3.18 -6.06 27.51
C PHE A 6 2.81 -4.60 27.19
N PHE A 7 3.44 -4.02 26.19
CA PHE A 7 2.92 -2.82 25.57
C PHE A 7 1.76 -3.20 24.65
N SER A 8 0.58 -3.40 25.23
CA SER A 8 -0.68 -3.25 24.52
C SER A 8 -1.08 -1.78 24.64
N SER A 9 -0.41 -0.91 23.92
CA SER A 9 -0.93 0.42 23.64
C SER A 9 -1.90 0.27 22.47
N ALA A 10 -3.19 0.20 22.77
CA ALA A 10 -4.20 0.54 21.79
C ALA A 10 -3.92 1.99 21.36
N TYR A 11 -3.29 2.16 20.20
CA TYR A 11 -3.01 3.46 19.60
C TYR A 11 -4.37 4.10 19.29
N VAL A 12 -4.83 4.97 20.16
CA VAL A 12 -6.03 5.78 19.92
C VAL A 12 -5.58 6.84 18.93
N SER A 13 -5.93 6.65 17.68
CA SER A 13 -5.67 7.61 16.61
C SER A 13 -6.36 8.93 16.93
N GLU A 14 -5.59 9.95 17.30
CA GLU A 14 -6.11 11.29 17.58
C GLU A 14 -6.24 12.12 16.29
N HIS A 15 -5.56 11.74 15.21
CA HIS A 15 -5.56 12.50 13.96
C HIS A 15 -6.15 11.69 12.80
N PRO A 16 -6.97 12.31 11.92
CA PRO A 16 -7.60 11.61 10.78
C PRO A 16 -6.63 10.98 9.78
N LEU A 17 -5.35 11.37 9.79
CA LEU A 17 -4.31 10.84 8.92
C LEU A 17 -3.49 9.71 9.57
N ASP A 18 -3.62 9.46 10.87
CA ASP A 18 -2.89 8.40 11.56
C ASP A 18 -3.00 7.03 10.88
N PRO A 19 -4.17 6.60 10.38
CA PRO A 19 -4.28 5.31 9.71
C PRO A 19 -3.48 5.18 8.41
N ILE A 20 -3.00 6.30 7.85
CA ILE A 20 -2.11 6.30 6.68
C ILE A 20 -0.68 5.99 7.12
N PHE A 21 -0.27 6.55 8.27
CA PHE A 21 1.08 6.42 8.79
C PHE A 21 1.28 5.20 9.69
N HIS A 22 0.17 4.69 10.27
CA HIS A 22 0.16 3.54 11.17
C HIS A 22 -0.92 2.53 10.75
N PRO A 23 -0.87 1.98 9.51
CA PRO A 23 -1.84 0.99 9.06
C PRO A 23 -1.67 -0.32 9.84
N ARG A 24 -2.76 -1.05 10.06
CA ARG A 24 -2.74 -2.40 10.65
C ARG A 24 -2.33 -3.46 9.65
N ALA A 25 -2.69 -3.25 8.39
CA ALA A 25 -2.29 -4.11 7.29
C ALA A 25 -2.09 -3.30 6.01
N VAL A 26 -1.10 -3.73 5.21
CA VAL A 26 -0.74 -3.15 3.92
C VAL A 26 -0.90 -4.20 2.83
N ALA A 27 -1.61 -3.86 1.75
CA ALA A 27 -1.64 -4.68 0.54
C ALA A 27 -0.77 -4.04 -0.56
N VAL A 28 0.13 -4.81 -1.15
CA VAL A 28 0.98 -4.37 -2.26
C VAL A 28 0.49 -5.01 -3.55
N ILE A 29 -0.10 -4.21 -4.44
CA ILE A 29 -0.74 -4.67 -5.66
C ILE A 29 0.22 -4.57 -6.83
N GLY A 30 0.39 -5.68 -7.56
CA GLY A 30 1.32 -5.77 -8.67
C GLY A 30 2.73 -6.19 -8.26
N VAL A 31 2.86 -6.98 -7.18
CA VAL A 31 4.15 -7.56 -6.78
C VAL A 31 4.77 -8.38 -7.91
N ARG A 32 6.10 -8.51 -7.93
CA ARG A 32 6.84 -9.27 -8.94
C ARG A 32 7.65 -10.36 -8.28
N SER A 33 7.71 -11.54 -8.89
CA SER A 33 8.46 -12.71 -8.41
C SER A 33 9.98 -12.56 -8.48
N SER A 34 10.47 -11.64 -9.32
CA SER A 34 11.90 -11.33 -9.41
C SER A 34 12.16 -9.90 -8.96
N PRO A 35 13.16 -9.63 -8.09
CA PRO A 35 13.60 -8.28 -7.84
C PRO A 35 14.07 -7.71 -9.18
N SER A 36 13.40 -6.69 -9.68
CA SER A 36 13.95 -5.97 -10.82
C SER A 36 15.29 -5.37 -10.39
N ALA A 37 16.29 -5.39 -11.28
CA ALA A 37 17.59 -4.74 -11.06
C ALA A 37 17.50 -3.20 -10.93
N SER A 38 16.31 -2.66 -10.77
CA SER A 38 16.04 -1.26 -10.51
C SER A 38 16.37 -0.98 -9.03
N MET A 39 17.07 0.13 -8.79
CA MET A 39 17.40 0.65 -7.45
C MET A 39 16.16 0.86 -6.55
N MET A 40 14.97 0.83 -7.12
CA MET A 40 13.68 1.01 -6.46
C MET A 40 12.97 -0.33 -6.21
N GLY A 41 13.66 -1.37 -5.83
CA GLY A 41 13.18 -2.67 -5.37
C GLY A 41 11.66 -2.95 -5.43
N SER A 42 11.23 -4.04 -4.94
CA SER A 42 9.81 -4.29 -4.70
C SER A 42 9.38 -3.57 -3.42
N PHE A 43 8.33 -2.75 -3.43
CA PHE A 43 7.73 -2.17 -2.20
C PHE A 43 7.43 -3.26 -1.17
N TYR A 44 6.98 -4.41 -1.64
CA TYR A 44 6.73 -5.57 -0.79
C TYR A 44 8.01 -5.99 -0.04
N GLN A 45 9.13 -6.12 -0.74
CA GLN A 45 10.40 -6.48 -0.13
C GLN A 45 10.89 -5.39 0.84
N SER A 46 10.78 -4.11 0.46
CA SER A 46 11.21 -2.98 1.31
C SER A 46 10.45 -2.93 2.63
N ILE A 47 9.15 -3.18 2.61
CA ILE A 47 8.30 -3.22 3.80
C ILE A 47 8.69 -4.40 4.71
N LEU A 48 8.99 -5.57 4.12
CA LEU A 48 9.47 -6.73 4.89
C LEU A 48 10.83 -6.46 5.52
N GLU A 49 11.78 -5.90 4.78
CA GLU A 49 13.12 -5.55 5.27
C GLU A 49 13.10 -4.46 6.34
N ALA A 50 12.15 -3.52 6.27
CA ALA A 50 11.90 -2.55 7.32
C ALA A 50 11.36 -3.19 8.60
N GLY A 51 10.94 -4.46 8.55
CA GLY A 51 10.42 -5.22 9.69
C GLY A 51 8.95 -4.93 9.99
N TYR A 52 8.18 -4.40 9.04
CA TYR A 52 6.75 -4.13 9.22
C TYR A 52 5.95 -5.37 9.62
N ALA A 53 6.30 -6.55 9.09
CA ALA A 53 5.65 -7.83 9.41
C ALA A 53 5.71 -8.22 10.91
N SER A 54 6.50 -7.51 11.73
CA SER A 54 6.50 -7.70 13.18
C SER A 54 5.41 -6.90 13.92
N ILE A 55 4.74 -5.97 13.23
CA ILE A 55 3.76 -5.05 13.82
C ILE A 55 2.42 -4.99 13.07
N GLY A 56 2.38 -5.52 11.83
CA GLY A 56 1.19 -5.53 10.99
C GLY A 56 1.28 -6.57 9.88
N ASP A 57 0.18 -6.79 9.19
CA ASP A 57 0.11 -7.74 8.09
C ASP A 57 0.53 -7.11 6.75
N VAL A 58 1.18 -7.90 5.89
CA VAL A 58 1.58 -7.48 4.54
C VAL A 58 1.06 -8.49 3.52
N TYR A 59 0.16 -8.06 2.66
CA TYR A 59 -0.47 -8.91 1.65
C TYR A 59 0.07 -8.62 0.25
N PRO A 60 0.84 -9.54 -0.35
CA PRO A 60 1.23 -9.44 -1.75
C PRO A 60 0.05 -9.80 -2.64
N VAL A 61 -0.19 -9.01 -3.70
CA VAL A 61 -1.31 -9.22 -4.62
C VAL A 61 -0.83 -9.21 -6.06
N ASN A 62 -1.06 -10.31 -6.78
CA ASN A 62 -0.83 -10.43 -8.22
C ASN A 62 -1.57 -11.66 -8.76
N PRO A 63 -2.43 -11.53 -9.80
CA PRO A 63 -3.20 -12.66 -10.34
C PRO A 63 -2.37 -13.74 -11.06
N LYS A 64 -1.07 -13.54 -11.22
CA LYS A 64 -0.16 -14.45 -11.94
C LYS A 64 0.85 -15.15 -11.03
N ILE A 65 0.75 -14.94 -9.73
CA ILE A 65 1.73 -15.43 -8.74
C ILE A 65 0.94 -16.03 -7.58
N ASP A 66 1.21 -17.28 -7.23
CA ASP A 66 0.54 -17.97 -6.13
C ASP A 66 1.28 -17.76 -4.79
N GLU A 67 2.60 -17.60 -4.86
CA GLU A 67 3.45 -17.46 -3.68
C GLU A 67 4.64 -16.52 -3.95
N ILE A 68 5.02 -15.71 -2.97
CA ILE A 68 6.22 -14.87 -2.99
C ILE A 68 6.89 -14.85 -1.62
N ASN A 69 8.18 -15.18 -1.56
CA ASN A 69 8.97 -15.25 -0.32
C ASN A 69 8.34 -16.13 0.77
N GLY A 70 7.67 -17.22 0.40
CA GLY A 70 6.99 -18.12 1.33
C GLY A 70 5.61 -17.62 1.80
N ALA A 71 5.15 -16.47 1.31
CA ALA A 71 3.82 -15.93 1.63
C ALA A 71 2.84 -16.16 0.47
N THR A 72 1.59 -16.51 0.81
CA THR A 72 0.50 -16.60 -0.17
C THR A 72 0.33 -15.26 -0.89
N CYS A 73 0.35 -15.28 -2.22
CA CYS A 73 0.03 -14.13 -3.05
C CYS A 73 -1.44 -14.20 -3.49
N TYR A 74 -2.18 -13.13 -3.24
CA TYR A 74 -3.62 -13.09 -3.51
C TYR A 74 -3.88 -12.64 -4.94
N PRO A 75 -4.89 -13.21 -5.64
CA PRO A 75 -5.21 -12.82 -7.01
C PRO A 75 -5.69 -11.38 -7.13
N THR A 76 -6.51 -10.92 -6.18
CA THR A 76 -7.06 -9.56 -6.12
C THR A 76 -7.00 -8.99 -4.71
N LEU A 77 -7.20 -7.68 -4.57
CA LEU A 77 -7.31 -7.04 -3.25
C LEU A 77 -8.49 -7.61 -2.44
N LEU A 78 -9.55 -8.02 -3.11
CA LEU A 78 -10.76 -8.54 -2.43
C LEU A 78 -10.53 -9.91 -1.79
N ASP A 79 -9.56 -10.68 -2.28
CA ASP A 79 -9.22 -12.01 -1.74
C ASP A 79 -8.33 -11.93 -0.49
N THR A 80 -7.75 -10.77 -0.19
CA THR A 80 -6.91 -10.61 1.00
C THR A 80 -7.74 -10.67 2.28
N PRO A 81 -7.18 -11.11 3.43
CA PRO A 81 -7.85 -11.00 4.72
C PRO A 81 -8.20 -9.56 5.10
N ASP A 82 -9.20 -9.38 5.98
CA ASP A 82 -9.54 -8.10 6.59
C ASP A 82 -8.84 -7.92 7.95
N PRO A 83 -8.52 -6.69 8.32
CA PRO A 83 -8.65 -5.45 7.56
C PRO A 83 -7.48 -5.19 6.61
N VAL A 84 -7.67 -4.34 5.59
CA VAL A 84 -6.59 -3.69 4.84
C VAL A 84 -6.77 -2.18 5.00
N ASP A 85 -5.80 -1.52 5.65
CA ASP A 85 -5.87 -0.07 5.87
C ASP A 85 -5.18 0.72 4.76
N HIS A 86 -4.06 0.22 4.24
CA HIS A 86 -3.26 0.90 3.22
C HIS A 86 -2.98 0.01 2.01
N VAL A 87 -3.18 0.57 0.82
CA VAL A 87 -2.90 -0.11 -0.46
C VAL A 87 -1.76 0.60 -1.18
N ILE A 88 -0.80 -0.16 -1.70
CA ILE A 88 0.28 0.35 -2.56
C ILE A 88 0.08 -0.20 -3.96
N SER A 89 -0.15 0.69 -4.93
CA SER A 89 -0.38 0.35 -6.33
C SER A 89 0.91 0.42 -7.15
N GLN A 90 1.32 -0.72 -7.73
CA GLN A 90 2.40 -0.85 -8.70
C GLN A 90 1.89 -1.35 -10.07
N VAL A 91 0.58 -1.32 -10.27
CA VAL A 91 -0.04 -1.77 -11.53
C VAL A 91 0.04 -0.70 -12.62
N PRO A 92 -0.07 -1.08 -13.90
CA PRO A 92 -0.19 -0.11 -15.00
C PRO A 92 -1.40 0.81 -14.83
N ALA A 93 -1.33 2.05 -15.37
CA ALA A 93 -2.40 3.04 -15.27
C ALA A 93 -3.76 2.50 -15.75
N SER A 94 -3.77 1.64 -16.78
CA SER A 94 -5.00 1.01 -17.29
C SER A 94 -5.72 0.09 -16.29
N ALA A 95 -5.02 -0.45 -15.30
CA ALA A 95 -5.60 -1.33 -14.28
C ALA A 95 -6.03 -0.56 -13.01
N VAL A 96 -5.66 0.70 -12.87
CA VAL A 96 -5.94 1.48 -11.66
C VAL A 96 -7.42 1.74 -11.42
N PRO A 97 -8.26 2.03 -12.43
CA PRO A 97 -9.70 2.22 -12.21
C PRO A 97 -10.38 1.02 -11.53
N GLU A 98 -10.06 -0.21 -11.94
CA GLU A 98 -10.56 -1.42 -11.32
C GLU A 98 -10.03 -1.58 -9.88
N LEU A 99 -8.75 -1.29 -9.64
CA LEU A 99 -8.17 -1.31 -8.30
C LEU A 99 -8.88 -0.31 -7.38
N VAL A 100 -9.23 0.86 -7.86
CA VAL A 100 -9.99 1.85 -7.09
C VAL A 100 -11.37 1.31 -6.70
N ASP A 101 -12.04 0.56 -7.58
CA ASP A 101 -13.30 -0.11 -7.26
C ASP A 101 -13.13 -1.17 -6.16
N GLN A 102 -12.05 -1.96 -6.24
CA GLN A 102 -11.70 -2.92 -5.20
C GLN A 102 -11.40 -2.23 -3.87
N CYS A 103 -10.67 -1.10 -3.87
CA CYS A 103 -10.40 -0.31 -2.66
C CYS A 103 -11.69 0.18 -1.99
N VAL A 104 -12.65 0.65 -2.77
CA VAL A 104 -13.96 1.08 -2.26
C VAL A 104 -14.73 -0.09 -1.65
N ALA A 105 -14.79 -1.23 -2.35
CA ALA A 105 -15.47 -2.44 -1.88
C ALA A 105 -14.82 -3.01 -0.60
N LYS A 106 -13.49 -3.01 -0.53
CA LYS A 106 -12.68 -3.46 0.63
C LYS A 106 -12.71 -2.48 1.79
N LYS A 107 -13.17 -1.23 1.57
CA LYS A 107 -13.23 -0.14 2.57
C LYS A 107 -11.86 0.20 3.15
N VAL A 108 -10.83 0.22 2.30
CA VAL A 108 -9.49 0.64 2.70
C VAL A 108 -9.51 2.10 3.17
N ARG A 109 -8.53 2.51 3.98
CA ARG A 109 -8.44 3.90 4.48
C ARG A 109 -7.63 4.79 3.56
N SER A 110 -6.64 4.20 2.88
CA SER A 110 -5.75 4.96 1.99
C SER A 110 -5.20 4.10 0.86
N ILE A 111 -4.86 4.76 -0.25
CA ILE A 111 -4.14 4.17 -1.36
C ILE A 111 -2.97 5.08 -1.78
N HIS A 112 -1.80 4.50 -2.01
CA HIS A 112 -0.64 5.12 -2.59
C HIS A 112 -0.47 4.64 -4.02
N PHE A 113 -0.42 5.57 -4.97
CA PHE A 113 -0.18 5.29 -6.38
C PHE A 113 1.29 5.58 -6.73
N PHE A 114 2.11 4.53 -6.80
CA PHE A 114 3.40 4.60 -7.49
C PHE A 114 3.20 4.71 -9.00
N THR A 115 2.07 4.23 -9.49
CA THR A 115 1.66 4.27 -10.89
C THR A 115 1.71 5.69 -11.43
N ALA A 116 2.40 5.88 -12.56
CA ALA A 116 2.43 7.08 -13.37
C ALA A 116 1.57 6.92 -14.62
N GLY A 117 1.40 7.99 -15.41
CA GLY A 117 0.71 7.97 -16.70
C GLY A 117 -0.68 8.58 -16.65
N PHE A 118 -0.90 9.58 -15.79
CA PHE A 118 -2.15 10.31 -15.62
C PHE A 118 -2.01 11.78 -16.08
N SER A 119 -2.52 12.72 -15.31
CA SER A 119 -2.51 14.15 -15.67
C SER A 119 -1.12 14.73 -15.89
N GLU A 120 -0.11 14.19 -15.23
CA GLU A 120 1.28 14.61 -15.36
C GLU A 120 1.86 14.38 -16.76
N THR A 121 1.23 13.56 -17.60
CA THR A 121 1.63 13.32 -18.99
C THR A 121 1.12 14.40 -19.96
N GLY A 122 0.19 15.24 -19.54
CA GLY A 122 -0.50 16.21 -20.39
C GLY A 122 -1.60 15.60 -21.27
N ASP A 123 -1.93 14.31 -21.12
CA ASP A 123 -3.05 13.66 -21.80
C ASP A 123 -4.36 13.95 -21.08
N GLU A 124 -5.26 14.68 -21.76
CA GLU A 124 -6.55 15.08 -21.20
C GLU A 124 -7.48 13.90 -20.88
N ASN A 125 -7.37 12.77 -21.62
CA ASN A 125 -8.15 11.58 -21.31
C ASN A 125 -7.67 10.95 -20.01
N MET A 126 -6.35 10.85 -19.82
CA MET A 126 -5.76 10.33 -18.58
C MET A 126 -6.02 11.26 -17.39
N ALA A 127 -5.99 12.58 -17.61
CA ALA A 127 -6.40 13.54 -16.60
C ALA A 127 -7.89 13.39 -16.20
N ALA A 128 -8.76 13.08 -17.15
CA ALA A 128 -10.17 12.81 -16.86
C ALA A 128 -10.35 11.51 -16.06
N VAL A 129 -9.59 10.46 -16.38
CA VAL A 129 -9.57 9.21 -15.62
C VAL A 129 -9.13 9.47 -14.18
N GLU A 130 -8.03 10.21 -13.98
CA GLU A 130 -7.54 10.57 -12.65
C GLU A 130 -8.60 11.33 -11.84
N ARG A 131 -9.22 12.36 -12.40
CA ARG A 131 -10.29 13.11 -11.72
C ARG A 131 -11.42 12.17 -11.26
N SER A 132 -11.86 11.26 -12.14
CA SER A 132 -12.92 10.30 -11.82
C SER A 132 -12.53 9.36 -10.67
N MET A 133 -11.30 8.86 -10.66
CA MET A 133 -10.77 8.01 -9.59
C MET A 133 -10.71 8.74 -8.24
N ILE A 134 -10.16 9.96 -8.23
CA ILE A 134 -10.05 10.78 -7.02
C ILE A 134 -11.42 11.13 -6.46
N ASP A 135 -12.41 11.46 -7.32
CA ASP A 135 -13.76 11.72 -6.88
C ASP A 135 -14.44 10.49 -6.27
N LYS A 136 -14.18 9.30 -6.83
CA LYS A 136 -14.68 8.03 -6.27
C LYS A 136 -14.07 7.74 -4.89
N LEU A 137 -12.75 7.91 -4.74
CA LEU A 137 -12.05 7.73 -3.47
C LEU A 137 -12.52 8.73 -2.41
N ARG A 138 -12.69 10.01 -2.77
CA ARG A 138 -13.22 11.05 -1.87
C ARG A 138 -14.62 10.70 -1.36
N LYS A 139 -15.52 10.27 -2.24
CA LYS A 139 -16.89 9.84 -1.86
C LYS A 139 -16.87 8.66 -0.90
N ALA A 140 -15.88 7.77 -1.02
CA ALA A 140 -15.69 6.64 -0.13
C ALA A 140 -14.87 6.99 1.14
N ASN A 141 -14.45 8.24 1.31
CA ASN A 141 -13.57 8.71 2.40
C ASN A 141 -12.21 7.99 2.43
N ILE A 142 -11.69 7.62 1.26
CA ILE A 142 -10.37 7.00 1.10
C ILE A 142 -9.37 8.08 0.72
N ARG A 143 -8.23 8.13 1.42
CA ARG A 143 -7.15 9.07 1.13
C ARG A 143 -6.27 8.53 0.00
N ALA A 144 -5.91 9.41 -0.94
CA ALA A 144 -4.99 9.08 -2.04
C ALA A 144 -3.65 9.81 -1.88
N ILE A 145 -2.56 9.12 -2.17
CA ILE A 145 -1.19 9.65 -2.24
C ILE A 145 -0.70 9.40 -3.66
N GLY A 146 -0.27 10.41 -4.36
CA GLY A 146 0.09 10.35 -5.78
C GLY A 146 -1.09 10.75 -6.70
N PRO A 147 -1.04 10.44 -8.00
CA PRO A 147 -0.16 9.47 -8.69
C PRO A 147 1.32 9.86 -8.75
N ASN A 148 2.14 8.95 -9.32
CA ASN A 148 3.57 9.12 -9.53
C ASN A 148 4.33 9.53 -8.24
N CYS A 149 4.00 8.91 -7.12
CA CYS A 149 4.61 9.19 -5.83
C CYS A 149 5.48 8.01 -5.38
N MET A 150 6.65 8.33 -4.81
CA MET A 150 7.59 7.32 -4.30
C MET A 150 7.06 6.54 -3.10
N GLY A 151 6.19 7.12 -2.30
CA GLY A 151 5.59 6.47 -1.13
C GLY A 151 5.86 7.15 0.20
N LEU A 152 5.66 6.38 1.27
CA LEU A 152 5.79 6.84 2.64
C LEU A 152 7.11 6.33 3.25
N TYR A 153 7.67 7.14 4.12
CA TYR A 153 8.74 6.74 5.02
C TYR A 153 8.36 7.13 6.45
N VAL A 154 8.00 6.15 7.25
CA VAL A 154 7.50 6.32 8.62
C VAL A 154 8.24 5.31 9.52
N PRO A 155 9.41 5.68 10.09
CA PRO A 155 10.21 4.76 10.91
C PRO A 155 9.43 4.17 12.08
N SER A 156 8.61 4.97 12.76
CA SER A 156 7.82 4.54 13.93
C SER A 156 6.85 3.39 13.64
N SER A 157 6.37 3.27 12.40
CA SER A 157 5.51 2.18 11.94
C SER A 157 6.22 1.21 10.98
N ARG A 158 7.53 1.33 10.82
CA ARG A 158 8.33 0.49 9.91
C ARG A 158 7.81 0.47 8.46
N LEU A 159 7.14 1.53 8.05
CA LEU A 159 6.64 1.70 6.70
C LEU A 159 7.66 2.42 5.85
N ALA A 160 8.26 1.72 4.88
CA ALA A 160 9.28 2.28 4.01
C ALA A 160 9.00 1.95 2.55
N PHE A 161 9.15 2.96 1.69
CA PHE A 161 8.99 2.80 0.24
C PHE A 161 10.23 2.19 -0.44
N MET A 162 11.37 2.17 0.23
CA MET A 162 12.65 1.68 -0.28
C MET A 162 13.47 1.05 0.84
N SER A 163 14.25 0.03 0.52
CA SER A 163 15.16 -0.64 1.44
C SER A 163 16.37 0.24 1.82
N GLY A 164 16.97 -0.04 2.99
CA GLY A 164 18.21 0.58 3.43
C GLY A 164 18.04 1.93 4.17
N PHE A 165 16.82 2.39 4.39
CA PHE A 165 16.59 3.55 5.26
C PHE A 165 16.66 3.18 6.74
N PRO A 166 17.22 4.06 7.61
CA PRO A 166 17.19 3.86 9.06
C PRO A 166 15.75 3.75 9.56
N MET A 167 15.49 2.84 10.50
CA MET A 167 14.19 2.66 11.15
C MET A 167 14.21 3.06 12.63
N GLU A 168 15.20 3.88 13.00
CA GLU A 168 15.38 4.43 14.34
C GLU A 168 15.08 5.93 14.36
#